data_d728d697f6cea842ed7db62f24b0b05e
#
_entry.id   d728d697f6cea842ed7db62f24b0b05e
#
_cell.length_a   1.000
_cell.length_b   1.000
_cell.length_c   1.000
_cell.angle_alpha   90.00
_cell.angle_beta   90.00
_cell.angle_gamma   90.00
#
_symmetry.space_group_name_H-M   'P 1'
#
loop_
_entity.id
_entity.type
_entity.pdbx_description
1 polymer ?
#
loop_
_entity_poly.entity_id
_entity_poly.type
_entity_poly.pdbx_seq_one_letter_code
_entity_poly.pdbx_strand_id
1 'polypeptide(L)'
;ILAARELDYTAVATEAQTWVNEHLVYTHGYGFTLSPVNTVGVGGLPDYFVKDIGVAAQTGETALAITSDRIRASIPIGHPRIYYGEVTDTDVMTSTKVKEFDYPSGEDNVYNTYSGRGGIAIGSMWRRWLFANYLKNWQMALTRNFTPETKLLYRRNINKRVRAIAPFLRYDYDPYLVVANANLSKYDIEQERDEVGNEIKPSNSLTDKSPNYLYWIIDAYTDSDRYPYSDPGKNNFNYIRNSVKVVIDAYNGSVNFYVANQFDPIINSWIAIFPGLFKQL
;
A
#
# COMPACT_ATOMS: atom_id res chain seq x y z
N ILE A 1 -10.48 17.23 2.53
CA ILE A 1 -9.19 16.66 3.00
C ILE A 1 -9.40 15.17 3.24
N LEU A 2 -8.51 14.37 2.69
CA LEU A 2 -8.41 12.93 2.91
C LEU A 2 -7.10 12.65 3.65
N ALA A 3 -7.16 11.91 4.76
CA ALA A 3 -5.97 11.50 5.51
C ALA A 3 -6.01 10.00 5.80
N ALA A 4 -4.91 9.31 5.49
CA ALA A 4 -4.73 7.89 5.81
C ALA A 4 -4.61 7.68 7.32
N ARG A 5 -5.10 6.54 7.80
CA ARG A 5 -4.88 6.06 9.17
C ARG A 5 -3.88 4.91 9.13
N GLU A 6 -2.62 5.27 9.01
CA GLU A 6 -1.55 4.29 9.10
C GLU A 6 -1.29 3.89 10.56
N LEU A 7 -0.70 2.73 10.74
CA LEU A 7 -0.24 2.29 12.05
C LEU A 7 1.16 2.83 12.32
N ASP A 8 1.27 3.65 13.34
CA ASP A 8 2.56 4.02 13.94
C ASP A 8 2.85 3.10 15.14
N TYR A 9 3.71 2.11 14.94
CA TYR A 9 4.08 1.17 16.00
C TYR A 9 4.83 1.84 17.16
N THR A 10 5.46 2.97 16.93
CA THR A 10 6.17 3.71 18.00
C THR A 10 5.21 4.29 19.06
N ALA A 11 3.94 4.47 18.69
CA ALA A 11 2.88 4.93 19.60
C ALA A 11 2.28 3.80 20.47
N VAL A 12 2.64 2.55 20.21
CA VAL A 12 2.20 1.40 21.03
C VAL A 12 2.92 1.45 22.38
N ALA A 13 2.21 1.12 23.46
CA ALA A 13 2.78 1.11 24.81
C ALA A 13 4.02 0.20 24.88
N THR A 14 5.06 0.65 25.58
CA THR A 14 6.38 0.00 25.61
C THR A 14 6.28 -1.45 26.07
N GLU A 15 5.39 -1.76 27.00
CA GLU A 15 5.15 -3.11 27.52
C GLU A 15 4.58 -4.06 26.45
N ALA A 16 3.91 -3.50 25.45
CA ALA A 16 3.35 -4.24 24.32
C ALA A 16 4.28 -4.29 23.09
N GLN A 17 5.42 -3.61 23.13
CA GLN A 17 6.41 -3.62 22.04
C GLN A 17 7.24 -4.90 22.06
N THR A 18 6.62 -6.01 21.69
CA THR A 18 7.29 -7.30 21.54
C THR A 18 7.47 -7.64 20.06
N TRP A 19 8.43 -8.48 19.73
CA TRP A 19 8.64 -8.92 18.35
C TRP A 19 7.38 -9.53 17.71
N VAL A 20 6.61 -10.30 18.48
CA VAL A 20 5.35 -10.90 18.01
C VAL A 20 4.34 -9.81 17.70
N ASN A 21 4.18 -8.84 18.56
CA ASN A 21 3.25 -7.74 18.35
C ASN A 21 3.65 -6.87 17.15
N GLU A 22 4.94 -6.55 17.04
CA GLU A 22 5.47 -5.72 15.97
C GLU A 22 5.34 -6.38 14.58
N HIS A 23 5.61 -7.66 14.50
CA HIS A 23 5.72 -8.33 13.21
C HIS A 23 4.52 -9.21 12.84
N LEU A 24 3.68 -9.62 13.81
CA LEU A 24 2.59 -10.58 13.58
C LEU A 24 1.21 -10.06 13.98
N VAL A 25 1.11 -9.13 14.96
CA VAL A 25 -0.16 -8.63 15.48
C VAL A 25 -0.51 -7.27 14.88
N TYR A 26 0.34 -6.26 15.07
CA TYR A 26 0.12 -4.92 14.57
C TYR A 26 0.70 -4.76 13.15
N THR A 27 0.02 -5.35 12.19
CA THR A 27 0.53 -5.51 10.83
C THR A 27 0.09 -4.42 9.85
N HIS A 28 -0.98 -3.68 10.15
CA HIS A 28 -1.58 -2.74 9.20
C HIS A 28 -2.28 -1.58 9.89
N GLY A 29 -2.42 -0.46 9.17
CA GLY A 29 -3.31 0.63 9.51
C GLY A 29 -4.74 0.36 9.02
N TYR A 30 -5.70 1.21 9.45
CA TYR A 30 -7.10 0.98 9.14
C TYR A 30 -7.82 2.23 8.66
N GLY A 31 -8.13 2.27 7.36
CA GLY A 31 -9.01 3.25 6.77
C GLY A 31 -8.41 4.64 6.62
N PHE A 32 -9.30 5.60 6.58
CA PHE A 32 -8.99 7.00 6.36
C PHE A 32 -10.01 7.90 7.07
N THR A 33 -9.67 9.17 7.22
CA THR A 33 -10.63 10.23 7.56
C THR A 33 -10.91 11.08 6.35
N LEU A 34 -12.13 11.58 6.24
CA LEU A 34 -12.55 12.48 5.16
C LEU A 34 -13.31 13.67 5.75
N SER A 35 -12.78 14.87 5.51
CA SER A 35 -13.36 16.12 5.98
C SER A 35 -13.56 17.09 4.81
N PRO A 36 -14.74 17.73 4.68
CA PRO A 36 -14.94 18.81 3.71
C PRO A 36 -14.10 20.03 4.08
N VAL A 37 -13.66 20.79 3.08
CA VAL A 37 -12.86 22.00 3.29
C VAL A 37 -13.70 23.28 3.36
N ASN A 38 -14.97 23.20 2.99
CA ASN A 38 -15.87 24.32 2.82
C ASN A 38 -16.99 24.38 3.88
N THR A 39 -16.97 23.47 4.86
CA THR A 39 -17.93 23.42 5.96
C THR A 39 -17.20 23.29 7.29
N VAL A 40 -17.81 23.81 8.35
CA VAL A 40 -17.35 23.66 9.72
C VAL A 40 -18.48 23.10 10.58
N GLY A 41 -18.15 22.25 11.49
CA GLY A 41 -19.08 21.70 12.47
C GLY A 41 -19.38 22.68 13.62
N VAL A 42 -20.17 22.21 14.56
CA VAL A 42 -20.54 22.97 15.76
C VAL A 42 -19.29 23.39 16.54
N GLY A 43 -19.24 24.66 16.92
CA GLY A 43 -18.12 25.22 17.68
C GLY A 43 -16.86 25.49 16.87
N GLY A 44 -16.95 25.50 15.53
CA GLY A 44 -15.78 25.76 14.64
C GLY A 44 -14.87 24.54 14.46
N LEU A 45 -15.28 23.36 14.91
CA LEU A 45 -14.54 22.12 14.72
C LEU A 45 -14.68 21.60 13.28
N PRO A 46 -13.71 20.82 12.78
CA PRO A 46 -13.84 20.16 11.48
C PRO A 46 -15.09 19.30 11.42
N ASP A 47 -15.82 19.40 10.31
CA ASP A 47 -16.87 18.44 9.99
C ASP A 47 -16.24 17.20 9.35
N TYR A 48 -16.83 16.01 9.56
CA TYR A 48 -16.27 14.77 9.04
C TYR A 48 -17.33 13.96 8.29
N PHE A 49 -17.02 13.57 7.07
CA PHE A 49 -17.78 12.59 6.32
C PHE A 49 -17.43 11.15 6.72
N VAL A 50 -16.16 10.90 7.03
CA VAL A 50 -15.65 9.63 7.57
C VAL A 50 -14.78 9.94 8.77
N LYS A 51 -15.14 9.42 9.97
CA LYS A 51 -14.44 9.79 11.19
C LYS A 51 -14.00 8.63 12.07
N ASP A 52 -14.87 7.78 12.52
CA ASP A 52 -14.59 6.81 13.58
C ASP A 52 -14.39 5.38 13.04
N ILE A 53 -13.81 4.51 13.86
CA ILE A 53 -13.63 3.09 13.59
C ILE A 53 -14.29 2.31 14.73
N GLY A 54 -15.05 1.25 14.40
CA GLY A 54 -15.61 0.33 15.40
C GLY A 54 -16.82 0.86 16.16
N VAL A 55 -17.20 2.13 15.99
CA VAL A 55 -18.40 2.69 16.57
C VAL A 55 -19.60 2.38 15.66
N ALA A 56 -20.45 1.47 16.11
CA ALA A 56 -21.60 0.99 15.38
C ALA A 56 -21.27 0.46 13.96
N ALA A 57 -20.76 -0.76 13.90
CA ALA A 57 -20.77 -1.54 12.67
C ALA A 57 -22.20 -1.75 12.19
N GLN A 58 -22.75 -0.75 11.53
CA GLN A 58 -24.00 -0.92 10.80
C GLN A 58 -23.65 -1.69 9.54
N THR A 59 -24.06 -2.95 9.52
CA THR A 59 -24.25 -3.80 8.33
C THR A 59 -23.46 -3.36 7.09
N GLY A 60 -22.19 -3.72 7.05
CA GLY A 60 -21.32 -3.47 5.92
C GLY A 60 -19.91 -4.01 6.16
N GLU A 61 -19.17 -4.24 5.13
CA GLU A 61 -17.81 -4.83 5.15
C GLU A 61 -16.75 -3.90 5.77
N THR A 62 -17.11 -2.70 6.19
CA THR A 62 -16.20 -1.71 6.78
C THR A 62 -16.70 -1.23 8.15
N ALA A 63 -15.77 -1.10 9.09
CA ALA A 63 -16.00 -0.51 10.40
C ALA A 63 -15.90 1.03 10.41
N LEU A 64 -15.75 1.67 9.24
CA LEU A 64 -15.67 3.13 9.13
C LEU A 64 -17.05 3.76 9.31
N ALA A 65 -17.16 4.73 10.24
CA ALA A 65 -18.38 5.50 10.45
C ALA A 65 -18.53 6.58 9.35
N ILE A 66 -19.50 6.41 8.47
CA ILE A 66 -19.85 7.33 7.39
C ILE A 66 -21.10 8.09 7.76
N THR A 67 -21.06 9.43 7.74
CA THR A 67 -22.09 10.30 8.34
C THR A 67 -23.40 10.37 7.55
N SER A 68 -23.41 10.00 6.26
CA SER A 68 -24.64 10.03 5.46
C SER A 68 -24.67 8.96 4.38
N ASP A 69 -25.87 8.52 4.02
CA ASP A 69 -26.07 7.51 2.96
C ASP A 69 -25.59 8.01 1.58
N ARG A 70 -25.70 9.31 1.31
CA ARG A 70 -25.19 9.90 0.08
C ARG A 70 -23.67 9.75 -0.02
N ILE A 71 -22.95 10.06 1.06
CA ILE A 71 -21.50 9.91 1.12
C ILE A 71 -21.13 8.44 1.02
N ARG A 72 -21.84 7.57 1.73
CA ARG A 72 -21.65 6.11 1.68
C ARG A 72 -21.79 5.56 0.26
N ALA A 73 -22.77 6.01 -0.49
CA ALA A 73 -22.97 5.60 -1.89
C ALA A 73 -21.84 6.10 -2.84
N SER A 74 -21.15 7.17 -2.45
CA SER A 74 -20.06 7.77 -3.25
C SER A 74 -18.68 7.17 -2.94
N ILE A 75 -18.54 6.50 -1.79
CA ILE A 75 -17.26 5.89 -1.36
C ILE A 75 -17.33 4.40 -1.70
N PRO A 76 -16.41 3.88 -2.51
CA PRO A 76 -16.34 2.44 -2.78
C PRO A 76 -16.18 1.65 -1.48
N ILE A 77 -16.84 0.51 -1.40
CA ILE A 77 -16.68 -0.44 -0.29
C ILE A 77 -15.61 -1.44 -0.70
N GLY A 78 -14.61 -1.62 0.15
CA GLY A 78 -13.51 -2.54 -0.08
C GLY A 78 -12.68 -2.72 1.19
N HIS A 79 -11.47 -3.25 1.05
CA HIS A 79 -10.56 -3.45 2.17
C HIS A 79 -10.02 -2.12 2.68
N PRO A 80 -10.40 -1.68 3.90
CA PRO A 80 -9.91 -0.41 4.46
C PRO A 80 -8.49 -0.51 5.03
N ARG A 81 -7.85 -1.67 4.95
CA ARG A 81 -6.57 -1.95 5.60
C ARG A 81 -5.40 -1.44 4.77
N ILE A 82 -4.45 -0.79 5.43
CA ILE A 82 -3.26 -0.20 4.82
C ILE A 82 -2.05 -1.02 5.27
N TYR A 83 -1.61 -1.93 4.41
CA TYR A 83 -0.38 -2.72 4.63
C TYR A 83 0.85 -2.02 4.06
N TYR A 84 0.68 -1.13 3.10
CA TYR A 84 1.73 -0.36 2.45
C TYR A 84 1.40 1.12 2.54
N GLY A 85 2.29 1.93 3.10
CA GLY A 85 2.04 3.33 3.38
C GLY A 85 3.32 4.17 3.48
N GLU A 86 3.16 5.42 3.93
CA GLU A 86 4.27 6.36 4.08
C GLU A 86 5.04 6.20 5.39
N VAL A 87 4.31 5.95 6.49
CA VAL A 87 4.89 5.81 7.83
C VAL A 87 5.34 4.39 8.09
N THR A 88 4.62 3.43 7.52
CA THR A 88 4.82 2.00 7.70
C THR A 88 6.16 1.54 7.09
N ASP A 89 7.09 1.04 7.91
CA ASP A 89 8.41 0.58 7.44
C ASP A 89 8.80 -0.82 7.99
N THR A 90 8.16 -1.29 9.04
CA THR A 90 8.44 -2.59 9.65
C THR A 90 8.00 -3.74 8.74
N ASP A 91 8.88 -4.73 8.56
CA ASP A 91 8.53 -5.97 7.86
C ASP A 91 7.56 -6.80 8.70
N VAL A 92 6.47 -7.28 8.12
CA VAL A 92 5.47 -8.07 8.84
C VAL A 92 5.21 -9.41 8.16
N MET A 93 4.80 -10.38 8.95
CA MET A 93 4.45 -11.70 8.48
C MET A 93 2.97 -11.97 8.74
N THR A 94 2.26 -12.27 7.68
CA THR A 94 0.81 -12.48 7.67
C THR A 94 0.47 -13.94 7.45
N SER A 95 -0.79 -14.31 7.63
CA SER A 95 -1.26 -15.70 7.52
C SER A 95 -0.48 -16.64 8.47
N THR A 96 -0.25 -16.16 9.69
CA THR A 96 0.42 -16.91 10.77
C THR A 96 -0.62 -17.58 11.69
N LYS A 97 -0.16 -18.29 12.73
CA LYS A 97 -1.05 -18.79 13.79
C LYS A 97 -1.60 -17.69 14.68
N VAL A 98 -0.92 -16.54 14.72
CA VAL A 98 -1.35 -15.34 15.44
C VAL A 98 -2.25 -14.53 14.52
N LYS A 99 -3.40 -14.09 15.03
CA LYS A 99 -4.31 -13.21 14.29
C LYS A 99 -3.82 -11.78 14.35
N GLU A 100 -4.02 -11.08 13.27
CA GLU A 100 -3.67 -9.66 13.13
C GLU A 100 -4.73 -8.80 13.81
N PHE A 101 -4.30 -7.82 14.60
CA PHE A 101 -5.19 -6.82 15.18
C PHE A 101 -5.74 -5.91 14.08
N ASP A 102 -7.05 -5.74 14.04
CA ASP A 102 -7.73 -4.92 13.03
C ASP A 102 -8.12 -3.55 13.60
N TYR A 103 -9.01 -3.53 14.57
CA TYR A 103 -9.45 -2.31 15.25
C TYR A 103 -10.13 -2.65 16.59
N PRO A 104 -10.20 -1.67 17.53
CA PRO A 104 -10.93 -1.84 18.76
C PRO A 104 -12.45 -1.72 18.51
N SER A 105 -13.25 -2.54 19.19
CA SER A 105 -14.71 -2.52 19.14
C SER A 105 -15.30 -2.59 20.55
N GLY A 106 -15.55 -1.44 21.15
CA GLY A 106 -15.95 -1.34 22.56
C GLY A 106 -14.85 -1.81 23.51
N GLU A 107 -15.12 -2.78 24.36
CA GLU A 107 -14.14 -3.42 25.26
C GLU A 107 -13.35 -4.55 24.59
N ASP A 108 -13.76 -4.99 23.40
CA ASP A 108 -13.15 -6.09 22.65
C ASP A 108 -12.28 -5.60 21.49
N ASN A 109 -11.45 -6.50 20.97
CA ASN A 109 -10.64 -6.29 19.79
C ASN A 109 -11.14 -7.14 18.62
N VAL A 110 -11.18 -6.54 17.45
CA VAL A 110 -11.45 -7.26 16.21
C VAL A 110 -10.13 -7.70 15.59
N TYR A 111 -10.12 -8.92 15.07
CA TYR A 111 -8.94 -9.52 14.46
C TYR A 111 -9.19 -9.88 13.00
N ASN A 112 -8.14 -9.83 12.21
CA ASN A 112 -8.14 -10.15 10.79
C ASN A 112 -7.07 -11.18 10.43
N THR A 113 -7.16 -11.66 9.21
CA THR A 113 -6.10 -12.43 8.55
C THR A 113 -5.96 -11.91 7.13
N TYR A 114 -4.76 -11.57 6.73
CA TYR A 114 -4.49 -11.06 5.39
C TYR A 114 -4.88 -12.06 4.31
N SER A 115 -5.75 -11.66 3.40
CA SER A 115 -6.23 -12.45 2.25
C SER A 115 -5.65 -11.96 0.91
N GLY A 116 -4.80 -10.92 0.94
CA GLY A 116 -4.26 -10.27 -0.25
C GLY A 116 -3.29 -11.13 -1.04
N ARG A 117 -3.02 -10.68 -2.27
CA ARG A 117 -2.08 -11.32 -3.21
C ARG A 117 -0.62 -10.91 -2.95
N GLY A 118 -0.41 -9.80 -2.23
CA GLY A 118 0.93 -9.28 -1.95
C GLY A 118 1.76 -10.18 -1.04
N GLY A 119 3.06 -9.87 -0.97
CA GLY A 119 4.00 -10.56 -0.11
C GLY A 119 4.69 -11.76 -0.75
N ILE A 120 5.69 -12.27 -0.05
CA ILE A 120 6.51 -13.41 -0.47
C ILE A 120 6.18 -14.60 0.43
N ALA A 121 5.84 -15.74 -0.15
CA ALA A 121 5.60 -16.97 0.60
C ALA A 121 6.90 -17.43 1.30
N ILE A 122 6.87 -17.51 2.63
CA ILE A 122 8.00 -17.95 3.48
C ILE A 122 7.68 -19.20 4.30
N GLY A 123 6.65 -19.95 3.91
CA GLY A 123 6.26 -21.19 4.61
C GLY A 123 7.36 -22.25 4.67
N SER A 124 8.26 -22.30 3.68
CA SER A 124 9.36 -23.26 3.66
C SER A 124 10.55 -22.82 4.52
N MET A 125 11.22 -23.78 5.17
CA MET A 125 12.34 -23.51 6.09
C MET A 125 13.50 -22.76 5.42
N TRP A 126 13.89 -23.12 4.21
CA TRP A 126 14.99 -22.48 3.52
C TRP A 126 14.70 -21.00 3.20
N ARG A 127 13.47 -20.65 2.81
CA ARG A 127 13.05 -19.27 2.57
C ARG A 127 13.06 -18.46 3.87
N ARG A 128 12.62 -19.05 4.99
CA ARG A 128 12.73 -18.40 6.31
C ARG A 128 14.16 -18.03 6.63
N TRP A 129 15.09 -18.98 6.50
CA TRP A 129 16.50 -18.74 6.75
C TRP A 129 17.08 -17.68 5.83
N LEU A 130 16.73 -17.71 4.56
CA LEU A 130 17.15 -16.72 3.59
C LEU A 130 16.72 -15.31 4.01
N PHE A 131 15.41 -15.11 4.28
CA PHE A 131 14.89 -13.82 4.68
C PHE A 131 15.29 -13.40 6.09
N ALA A 132 15.41 -14.31 7.04
CA ALA A 132 15.94 -14.01 8.36
C ALA A 132 17.37 -13.44 8.29
N ASN A 133 18.22 -14.01 7.42
CA ASN A 133 19.56 -13.48 7.17
C ASN A 133 19.53 -12.16 6.42
N TYR A 134 18.69 -12.02 5.39
CA TYR A 134 18.59 -10.83 4.56
C TYR A 134 18.11 -9.61 5.38
N LEU A 135 17.06 -9.79 6.19
CA LEU A 135 16.47 -8.76 7.05
C LEU A 135 17.18 -8.62 8.40
N LYS A 136 18.19 -9.44 8.68
CA LYS A 136 18.88 -9.50 9.98
C LYS A 136 17.95 -9.77 11.17
N ASN A 137 16.85 -10.48 10.93
CA ASN A 137 15.81 -10.80 11.90
C ASN A 137 15.77 -12.32 12.17
N TRP A 138 16.63 -12.77 13.08
CA TRP A 138 16.77 -14.20 13.38
C TRP A 138 15.56 -14.82 14.08
N GLN A 139 14.71 -14.00 14.70
CA GLN A 139 13.47 -14.47 15.31
C GLN A 139 12.51 -15.06 14.27
N MET A 140 12.56 -14.60 13.01
CA MET A 140 11.83 -15.22 11.89
C MET A 140 12.18 -16.69 11.68
N ALA A 141 13.46 -17.07 11.84
CA ALA A 141 13.89 -18.45 11.66
C ALA A 141 13.43 -19.35 12.79
N LEU A 142 13.34 -18.82 14.02
CA LEU A 142 13.12 -19.58 15.24
C LEU A 142 11.65 -19.65 15.67
N THR A 143 10.80 -18.75 15.19
CA THR A 143 9.40 -18.70 15.60
C THR A 143 8.60 -19.94 15.19
N ARG A 144 7.70 -20.39 16.09
CA ARG A 144 6.76 -21.48 15.83
C ARG A 144 5.40 -21.02 15.34
N ASN A 145 5.24 -19.70 15.14
CA ASN A 145 3.98 -19.07 14.73
C ASN A 145 3.71 -19.13 13.23
N PHE A 146 4.69 -19.52 12.42
CA PHE A 146 4.53 -19.60 10.99
C PHE A 146 3.78 -20.86 10.55
N THR A 147 3.03 -20.71 9.46
CA THR A 147 2.30 -21.76 8.75
C THR A 147 2.90 -21.95 7.34
N PRO A 148 2.51 -22.96 6.58
CA PRO A 148 2.89 -23.11 5.18
C PRO A 148 2.43 -21.90 4.31
N GLU A 149 1.35 -21.24 4.70
CA GLU A 149 0.72 -20.11 4.00
C GLU A 149 1.33 -18.74 4.41
N THR A 150 2.24 -18.71 5.36
CA THR A 150 2.84 -17.47 5.87
C THR A 150 3.51 -16.69 4.76
N LYS A 151 3.14 -15.42 4.64
CA LYS A 151 3.70 -14.45 3.69
C LYS A 151 4.46 -13.37 4.44
N LEU A 152 5.58 -12.96 3.87
CA LEU A 152 6.37 -11.81 4.31
C LEU A 152 5.98 -10.60 3.46
N LEU A 153 5.52 -9.53 4.10
CA LEU A 153 5.36 -8.21 3.50
C LEU A 153 6.58 -7.36 3.90
N TYR A 154 7.41 -7.00 2.94
CA TYR A 154 8.61 -6.21 3.18
C TYR A 154 8.68 -5.01 2.23
N ARG A 155 9.54 -4.03 2.56
CA ARG A 155 9.58 -2.73 1.85
C ARG A 155 8.18 -2.14 1.78
N ARG A 156 7.54 -2.03 2.93
CA ARG A 156 6.16 -1.57 3.05
C ARG A 156 6.06 -0.06 2.92
N ASN A 157 7.14 0.67 3.24
CA ASN A 157 7.20 2.09 2.96
C ASN A 157 7.19 2.34 1.44
N ILE A 158 6.17 3.04 0.97
CA ILE A 158 5.90 3.24 -0.47
C ILE A 158 7.02 4.03 -1.15
N ASN A 159 7.59 5.03 -0.48
CA ASN A 159 8.70 5.81 -1.01
C ASN A 159 9.97 4.96 -1.22
N LYS A 160 10.31 4.11 -0.25
CA LYS A 160 11.42 3.15 -0.37
C LYS A 160 11.14 2.10 -1.43
N ARG A 161 9.87 1.67 -1.55
CA ARG A 161 9.44 0.65 -2.49
C ARG A 161 9.60 1.08 -3.94
N VAL A 162 9.07 2.26 -4.32
CA VAL A 162 9.15 2.77 -5.69
C VAL A 162 10.58 3.07 -6.12
N ARG A 163 11.40 3.62 -5.21
CA ARG A 163 12.81 3.89 -5.46
C ARG A 163 13.65 2.63 -5.67
N ALA A 164 13.23 1.52 -5.05
CA ALA A 164 13.89 0.24 -5.27
C ALA A 164 13.53 -0.40 -6.62
N ILE A 165 12.36 -0.09 -7.19
CA ILE A 165 11.92 -0.60 -8.49
C ILE A 165 12.48 0.24 -9.63
N ALA A 166 12.35 1.56 -9.55
CA ALA A 166 12.82 2.49 -10.59
C ALA A 166 13.69 3.61 -9.99
N PRO A 167 14.93 3.32 -9.59
CA PRO A 167 15.84 4.28 -8.95
C PRO A 167 16.29 5.42 -9.86
N PHE A 168 16.05 5.30 -11.15
CA PHE A 168 16.40 6.28 -12.18
C PHE A 168 15.35 7.38 -12.38
N LEU A 169 14.21 7.30 -11.68
CA LEU A 169 13.22 8.36 -11.63
C LEU A 169 13.43 9.23 -10.37
N ARG A 170 13.10 10.48 -10.48
CA ARG A 170 12.99 11.39 -9.33
C ARG A 170 11.54 11.36 -8.84
N TYR A 171 11.35 11.21 -7.55
CA TYR A 171 10.03 11.09 -6.93
C TYR A 171 9.70 12.31 -6.10
N ASP A 172 8.44 12.71 -6.09
CA ASP A 172 7.93 13.66 -5.13
C ASP A 172 8.05 13.08 -3.70
N TYR A 173 8.08 13.99 -2.72
CA TYR A 173 8.17 13.63 -1.30
C TYR A 173 6.81 13.60 -0.61
N ASP A 174 5.74 13.96 -1.34
CA ASP A 174 4.37 14.09 -0.80
C ASP A 174 3.40 13.15 -1.55
N PRO A 175 3.43 11.84 -1.25
CA PRO A 175 2.43 10.90 -1.74
C PRO A 175 1.04 11.29 -1.25
N TYR A 176 0.02 11.03 -2.05
CA TYR A 176 -1.35 11.26 -1.62
C TYR A 176 -2.23 10.03 -1.78
N LEU A 177 -3.11 9.83 -0.78
CA LEU A 177 -4.07 8.74 -0.78
C LEU A 177 -5.25 9.07 -1.69
N VAL A 178 -5.71 8.10 -2.45
CA VAL A 178 -6.91 8.18 -3.29
C VAL A 178 -7.85 7.03 -2.95
N VAL A 179 -9.13 7.35 -2.82
CA VAL A 179 -10.21 6.38 -2.65
C VAL A 179 -10.92 6.25 -4.00
N ALA A 180 -10.74 5.12 -4.67
CA ALA A 180 -11.29 4.91 -6.01
C ALA A 180 -11.69 3.45 -6.21
N ASN A 181 -12.78 3.22 -6.93
CA ASN A 181 -13.14 1.90 -7.41
C ASN A 181 -12.42 1.63 -8.74
N ALA A 182 -11.19 1.15 -8.65
CA ALA A 182 -10.41 0.80 -9.82
C ALA A 182 -10.40 -0.72 -9.98
N ASN A 183 -11.02 -1.23 -11.03
CA ASN A 183 -10.90 -2.63 -11.45
C ASN A 183 -9.52 -2.89 -12.07
N LEU A 184 -8.46 -2.73 -11.26
CA LEU A 184 -7.09 -3.06 -11.69
C LEU A 184 -6.91 -4.56 -11.93
N SER A 185 -7.82 -5.40 -11.40
CA SER A 185 -7.75 -6.85 -11.52
C SER A 185 -7.77 -7.39 -12.95
N LYS A 186 -8.31 -6.62 -13.89
CA LYS A 186 -8.38 -7.07 -15.29
C LYS A 186 -7.01 -7.01 -16.00
N TYR A 187 -6.12 -6.11 -15.55
CA TYR A 187 -4.77 -5.97 -16.10
C TYR A 187 -3.72 -6.80 -15.33
N ASP A 188 -3.95 -7.06 -14.04
CA ASP A 188 -3.03 -7.86 -13.23
C ASP A 188 -3.16 -9.37 -13.50
N ILE A 189 -4.34 -9.83 -13.95
CA ILE A 189 -4.58 -11.25 -14.29
C ILE A 189 -3.86 -11.68 -15.58
N GLU A 190 -3.62 -10.77 -16.52
CA GLU A 190 -2.94 -11.09 -17.77
C GLU A 190 -1.41 -11.25 -17.63
N GLN A 191 -0.83 -10.93 -16.47
CA GLN A 191 0.62 -11.03 -16.23
C GLN A 191 1.05 -12.18 -15.31
N GLU A 192 0.14 -12.89 -14.66
CA GLU A 192 0.48 -14.10 -13.90
C GLU A 192 0.52 -15.33 -14.82
N ARG A 193 1.52 -15.36 -15.69
CA ARG A 193 1.97 -16.63 -16.29
C ARG A 193 3.11 -17.16 -15.43
N ASP A 194 3.06 -18.45 -15.08
CA ASP A 194 4.22 -19.11 -14.48
C ASP A 194 5.41 -19.07 -15.46
N GLU A 195 6.60 -19.35 -14.96
CA GLU A 195 7.83 -19.41 -15.77
C GLU A 195 7.76 -20.44 -16.94
N VAL A 196 6.69 -21.19 -17.03
CA VAL A 196 6.41 -22.22 -18.04
C VAL A 196 5.31 -21.77 -19.01
N GLY A 197 4.66 -20.61 -18.77
CA GLY A 197 3.65 -20.03 -19.67
C GLY A 197 2.22 -20.56 -19.47
N ASN A 198 1.95 -21.30 -18.39
CA ASN A 198 0.61 -21.75 -18.05
C ASN A 198 -0.15 -20.68 -17.27
N GLU A 199 -1.43 -20.50 -17.59
CA GLU A 199 -2.32 -19.67 -16.79
C GLU A 199 -2.45 -20.25 -15.39
N ILE A 200 -1.98 -19.52 -14.38
CA ILE A 200 -2.26 -19.86 -12.99
C ILE A 200 -3.74 -19.60 -12.76
N LYS A 201 -4.54 -20.66 -12.80
CA LYS A 201 -5.95 -20.56 -12.42
C LYS A 201 -5.99 -19.99 -11.00
N PRO A 202 -6.71 -18.88 -10.77
CA PRO A 202 -6.90 -18.38 -9.42
C PRO A 202 -7.46 -19.52 -8.57
N SER A 203 -6.78 -19.85 -7.49
CA SER A 203 -7.27 -20.87 -6.57
C SER A 203 -8.67 -20.45 -6.13
N ASN A 204 -9.64 -21.32 -6.27
CA ASN A 204 -11.06 -21.12 -5.96
C ASN A 204 -11.32 -21.02 -4.44
N SER A 205 -10.45 -20.38 -3.70
CA SER A 205 -10.64 -20.10 -2.30
C SER A 205 -10.92 -18.62 -2.12
N LEU A 206 -12.18 -18.35 -1.87
CA LEU A 206 -12.74 -17.12 -1.38
C LEU A 206 -12.99 -16.06 -2.46
N THR A 207 -14.23 -15.92 -2.71
CA THR A 207 -14.95 -14.78 -3.25
C THR A 207 -14.63 -13.48 -2.51
N ASP A 208 -13.38 -13.03 -2.54
CA ASP A 208 -13.06 -11.67 -2.15
C ASP A 208 -13.46 -10.76 -3.31
N LYS A 209 -14.78 -10.50 -3.38
CA LYS A 209 -15.39 -9.63 -4.38
C LYS A 209 -15.26 -8.15 -4.02
N SER A 210 -14.63 -7.83 -2.89
CA SER A 210 -14.43 -6.45 -2.49
C SER A 210 -13.27 -5.86 -3.28
N PRO A 211 -13.49 -4.89 -4.17
CA PRO A 211 -12.39 -4.26 -4.87
C PRO A 211 -11.48 -3.54 -3.88
N ASN A 212 -10.17 -3.58 -4.13
CA ASN A 212 -9.26 -2.67 -3.46
C ASN A 212 -9.64 -1.25 -3.87
N TYR A 213 -9.64 -0.32 -2.91
CA TYR A 213 -10.11 1.04 -3.15
C TYR A 213 -9.21 2.13 -2.56
N LEU A 214 -8.16 1.74 -1.84
CA LEU A 214 -7.15 2.66 -1.31
C LEU A 214 -5.89 2.55 -2.15
N TYR A 215 -5.53 3.65 -2.80
CA TYR A 215 -4.35 3.75 -3.63
C TYR A 215 -3.52 4.95 -3.20
N TRP A 216 -2.21 4.77 -3.15
CA TRP A 216 -1.26 5.86 -3.06
C TRP A 216 -0.86 6.29 -4.46
N ILE A 217 -0.79 7.59 -4.67
CA ILE A 217 -0.25 8.16 -5.90
C ILE A 217 0.99 8.96 -5.56
N ILE A 218 2.05 8.73 -6.32
CA ILE A 218 3.31 9.46 -6.23
C ILE A 218 3.63 10.03 -7.61
N ASP A 219 3.92 11.32 -7.65
CA ASP A 219 4.41 11.97 -8.84
C ASP A 219 5.89 11.62 -9.06
N ALA A 220 6.22 11.21 -10.27
CA ALA A 220 7.59 10.87 -10.63
C ALA A 220 8.03 11.64 -11.88
N TYR A 221 9.29 12.04 -11.84
CA TYR A 221 9.86 12.95 -12.80
C TYR A 221 11.03 12.28 -13.51
N THR A 222 11.17 12.59 -14.79
CA THR A 222 12.40 12.43 -15.53
C THR A 222 13.26 13.67 -15.36
N ASP A 223 14.57 13.54 -15.24
CA ASP A 223 15.49 14.66 -15.16
C ASP A 223 16.75 14.41 -16.01
N SER A 224 17.45 15.49 -16.31
CA SER A 224 18.75 15.46 -16.99
C SER A 224 19.56 16.69 -16.62
N ASP A 225 20.88 16.55 -16.59
CA ASP A 225 21.86 17.63 -16.45
C ASP A 225 22.43 18.12 -17.81
N ARG A 226 21.95 17.55 -18.92
CA ARG A 226 22.53 17.72 -20.26
C ARG A 226 21.60 18.39 -21.26
N TYR A 227 20.55 19.09 -20.81
CA TYR A 227 19.67 19.78 -21.72
C TYR A 227 20.35 21.03 -22.31
N PRO A 228 20.42 21.15 -23.64
CA PRO A 228 21.16 22.26 -24.26
C PRO A 228 20.57 23.62 -23.91
N TYR A 229 21.43 24.60 -23.64
CA TYR A 229 21.07 26.01 -23.39
C TYR A 229 20.15 26.25 -22.19
N SER A 230 20.08 25.31 -21.25
CA SER A 230 19.33 25.47 -20.01
C SER A 230 20.30 25.61 -18.82
N ASP A 231 20.10 26.67 -18.03
CA ASP A 231 20.87 26.93 -16.81
C ASP A 231 20.30 26.09 -15.66
N PRO A 232 21.07 25.24 -14.98
CA PRO A 232 20.62 24.47 -13.83
C PRO A 232 20.38 25.33 -12.57
N GLY A 233 20.87 26.56 -12.52
CA GLY A 233 20.85 27.37 -11.32
C GLY A 233 21.56 26.69 -10.16
N LYS A 234 20.85 26.44 -9.06
CA LYS A 234 21.37 25.71 -7.88
C LYS A 234 21.09 24.21 -7.89
N ASN A 235 20.46 23.69 -8.95
CA ASN A 235 20.08 22.29 -9.05
C ASN A 235 21.20 21.45 -9.69
N ASN A 236 21.18 20.16 -9.42
CA ASN A 236 22.04 19.19 -10.08
C ASN A 236 21.45 18.65 -11.41
N PHE A 237 20.41 19.29 -11.91
CA PHE A 237 19.75 19.00 -13.19
C PHE A 237 19.33 20.31 -13.85
N ASN A 238 19.22 20.32 -15.18
CA ASN A 238 18.76 21.46 -15.96
C ASN A 238 17.52 21.14 -16.84
N TYR A 239 16.96 19.96 -16.65
CA TYR A 239 15.70 19.51 -17.23
C TYR A 239 14.96 18.68 -16.20
N ILE A 240 13.66 18.91 -16.05
CA ILE A 240 12.77 18.10 -15.22
C ILE A 240 11.36 18.10 -15.83
N ARG A 241 10.73 16.94 -15.84
CA ARG A 241 9.36 16.80 -16.32
C ARG A 241 8.59 15.75 -15.51
N ASN A 242 7.36 16.08 -15.11
CA ASN A 242 6.43 15.15 -14.44
C ASN A 242 5.84 14.20 -15.49
N SER A 243 6.57 13.19 -15.85
CA SER A 243 6.24 12.28 -16.95
C SER A 243 5.59 10.99 -16.49
N VAL A 244 5.59 10.70 -15.19
CA VAL A 244 5.10 9.43 -14.65
C VAL A 244 4.22 9.66 -13.42
N LYS A 245 3.09 8.95 -13.36
CA LYS A 245 2.27 8.79 -12.17
C LYS A 245 2.44 7.36 -11.66
N VAL A 246 2.85 7.22 -10.42
CA VAL A 246 3.02 5.90 -9.77
C VAL A 246 1.81 5.63 -8.91
N VAL A 247 1.13 4.51 -9.16
CA VAL A 247 -0.03 4.08 -8.40
C VAL A 247 0.32 2.83 -7.62
N ILE A 248 0.15 2.90 -6.30
CA ILE A 248 0.46 1.80 -5.37
C ILE A 248 -0.83 1.36 -4.68
N ASP A 249 -1.14 0.09 -4.73
CA ASP A 249 -2.22 -0.52 -3.97
C ASP A 249 -1.83 -0.59 -2.48
N ALA A 250 -2.58 0.09 -1.62
CA ALA A 250 -2.29 0.16 -0.18
C ALA A 250 -2.46 -1.20 0.53
N TYR A 251 -3.26 -2.11 -0.03
CA TYR A 251 -3.51 -3.43 0.53
C TYR A 251 -2.50 -4.48 0.05
N ASN A 252 -2.28 -4.59 -1.27
CA ASN A 252 -1.42 -5.61 -1.87
C ASN A 252 0.01 -5.14 -2.12
N GLY A 253 0.26 -3.83 -2.15
CA GLY A 253 1.58 -3.26 -2.44
C GLY A 253 2.01 -3.41 -3.90
N SER A 254 1.09 -3.67 -4.83
CA SER A 254 1.42 -3.63 -6.25
C SER A 254 1.73 -2.21 -6.70
N VAL A 255 2.72 -2.05 -7.56
CA VAL A 255 3.20 -0.74 -8.04
C VAL A 255 3.06 -0.69 -9.54
N ASN A 256 2.36 0.32 -10.04
CA ASN A 256 2.17 0.57 -11.47
C ASN A 256 2.69 1.95 -11.84
N PHE A 257 3.50 2.03 -12.88
CA PHE A 257 4.05 3.27 -13.42
C PHE A 257 3.29 3.66 -14.68
N TYR A 258 2.53 4.75 -14.62
CA TYR A 258 1.74 5.25 -15.76
C TYR A 258 2.44 6.44 -16.41
N VAL A 259 2.54 6.42 -17.74
CA VAL A 259 3.12 7.51 -18.53
C VAL A 259 2.10 8.64 -18.65
N ALA A 260 2.36 9.75 -17.96
CA ALA A 260 1.53 10.95 -17.99
C ALA A 260 1.90 11.88 -19.15
N ASN A 261 3.14 11.85 -19.62
CA ASN A 261 3.60 12.65 -20.75
C ASN A 261 4.35 11.81 -21.78
N GLN A 262 3.66 11.42 -22.83
CA GLN A 262 4.20 10.61 -23.93
C GLN A 262 5.20 11.35 -24.83
N PHE A 263 5.27 12.67 -24.75
CA PHE A 263 6.17 13.50 -25.55
C PHE A 263 7.54 13.73 -24.89
N ASP A 264 7.75 13.23 -23.67
CA ASP A 264 9.02 13.33 -23.01
C ASP A 264 10.03 12.33 -23.62
N PRO A 265 11.16 12.78 -24.19
CA PRO A 265 12.13 11.90 -24.82
C PRO A 265 12.85 10.99 -23.82
N ILE A 266 12.98 11.44 -22.56
CA ILE A 266 13.66 10.66 -21.52
C ILE A 266 12.79 9.49 -21.10
N ILE A 267 11.48 9.70 -20.86
CA ILE A 267 10.60 8.58 -20.52
C ILE A 267 10.50 7.56 -21.66
N ASN A 268 10.49 8.03 -22.92
CA ASN A 268 10.48 7.13 -24.07
C ASN A 268 11.76 6.27 -24.14
N SER A 269 12.89 6.81 -23.73
CA SER A 269 14.14 6.04 -23.60
C SER A 269 14.02 4.96 -22.50
N TRP A 270 13.47 5.31 -21.35
CA TRP A 270 13.25 4.35 -20.27
C TRP A 270 12.24 3.26 -20.64
N ILE A 271 11.18 3.59 -21.37
CA ILE A 271 10.22 2.60 -21.89
C ILE A 271 10.91 1.58 -22.81
N ALA A 272 11.83 2.05 -23.65
CA ALA A 272 12.60 1.18 -24.55
C ALA A 272 13.59 0.27 -23.79
N ILE A 273 14.20 0.78 -22.72
CA ILE A 273 15.17 0.03 -21.89
C ILE A 273 14.48 -1.01 -21.01
N PHE A 274 13.32 -0.65 -20.45
CA PHE A 274 12.54 -1.50 -19.53
C PHE A 274 11.14 -1.77 -20.10
N PRO A 275 11.02 -2.65 -21.11
CA PRO A 275 9.74 -2.98 -21.70
C PRO A 275 8.83 -3.66 -20.66
N GLY A 276 7.59 -3.17 -20.55
CA GLY A 276 6.59 -3.68 -19.61
C GLY A 276 6.61 -3.05 -18.21
N LEU A 277 7.60 -2.23 -17.87
CA LEU A 277 7.60 -1.48 -16.60
C LEU A 277 6.56 -0.35 -16.59
N PHE A 278 6.41 0.32 -17.73
CA PHE A 278 5.54 1.48 -17.87
C PHE A 278 4.25 1.11 -18.60
N LYS A 279 3.13 1.61 -18.08
CA LYS A 279 1.79 1.47 -18.67
C LYS A 279 1.34 2.81 -19.25
N GLN A 280 0.49 2.75 -20.27
CA GLN A 280 -0.18 3.96 -20.77
C GLN A 280 -1.32 4.33 -19.80
N LEU A 281 -1.56 5.65 -19.64
CA LEU A 281 -2.71 6.19 -18.89
C LEU A 281 -4.01 5.92 -19.65
#